data_e32e734bf8d39b72cc0eae92b79f2d50
#
_entry.id   e32e734bf8d39b72cc0eae92b79f2d50
#
_cell.length_a   1.000
_cell.length_b   1.000
_cell.length_c   1.000
_cell.angle_alpha   90.00
_cell.angle_beta   90.00
_cell.angle_gamma   90.00
#
_symmetry.space_group_name_H-M   'P 1'
#
loop_
_entity.id
_entity.type
_entity.pdbx_description
1 polymer ?
#
loop_
_entity_poly.entity_id
_entity_poly.type
_entity_poly.pdbx_seq_one_letter_code
_entity_poly.pdbx_strand_id
1 'polypeptide(L)'
;YRDKTKYKKTTHHIKISTKIMPKKGVTYSSEWKIAQKLYFSEENNHRSSRPAVRVALGGIVIGVMVMLVAISVVVGFKNEITQKVAGFGSHIQVVNFDNNSTYELQPIRVNDSLIHSLQAIPHVVHVSKFASKPGIIKTDSAFQGIVFKGTNYWEYFEQNLVEGRLPQDNNEVVLSTELAQQLNLALEDGFLCYFIDDELRVRRLYISGIYNTCMSEMDQIFILGNIELIRRLNTWDEDQVSGLEILVDDLYHLEETTDAVYFATANRLDEEGNAFYTQN
;
A
#
# COMPACT_ATOMS: atom_id res chain seq x y z
N TYR A 1 64.93 10.54 -38.72
CA TYR A 1 65.30 9.13 -38.57
C TYR A 1 64.25 8.44 -37.76
N ARG A 2 63.20 7.89 -38.35
CA ARG A 2 63.01 6.52 -38.79
C ARG A 2 63.06 5.50 -37.68
N ASP A 3 61.92 4.94 -37.22
CA ASP A 3 61.66 3.60 -37.69
C ASP A 3 60.18 3.19 -37.52
N LYS A 4 59.62 2.62 -38.58
CA LYS A 4 58.28 2.08 -38.66
C LYS A 4 58.37 0.58 -38.39
N THR A 5 57.88 0.14 -37.24
CA THR A 5 57.69 -1.31 -37.04
C THR A 5 56.21 -1.67 -37.11
N LYS A 6 55.86 -2.39 -38.14
CA LYS A 6 54.59 -3.02 -38.44
C LYS A 6 54.19 -4.04 -37.36
N TYR A 7 53.11 -3.80 -36.65
CA TYR A 7 52.44 -4.86 -35.92
C TYR A 7 51.41 -5.55 -36.81
N LYS A 8 51.73 -6.78 -37.17
CA LYS A 8 50.87 -7.73 -37.89
C LYS A 8 49.84 -8.28 -36.91
N LYS A 9 48.57 -7.84 -37.02
CA LYS A 9 47.44 -8.43 -36.27
C LYS A 9 47.14 -9.81 -36.83
N THR A 10 47.52 -10.85 -36.11
CA THR A 10 47.09 -12.23 -36.39
C THR A 10 45.75 -12.43 -35.69
N THR A 11 44.67 -12.39 -36.44
CA THR A 11 43.33 -12.68 -35.95
C THR A 11 43.15 -14.20 -35.93
N HIS A 12 43.28 -14.80 -34.75
CA HIS A 12 42.88 -16.19 -34.53
C HIS A 12 41.35 -16.22 -34.40
N HIS A 13 40.69 -16.66 -35.45
CA HIS A 13 39.31 -17.08 -35.38
C HIS A 13 39.20 -18.38 -34.59
N ILE A 14 38.82 -18.28 -33.30
CA ILE A 14 38.41 -19.44 -32.52
C ILE A 14 36.99 -19.78 -32.98
N LYS A 15 36.89 -20.82 -33.81
CA LYS A 15 35.63 -21.44 -34.19
C LYS A 15 35.11 -22.23 -33.00
N ILE A 16 34.30 -21.58 -32.16
CA ILE A 16 33.56 -22.30 -31.10
C ILE A 16 32.46 -23.10 -31.81
N SER A 17 32.75 -24.38 -32.02
CA SER A 17 31.76 -25.36 -32.42
C SER A 17 30.80 -25.61 -31.24
N THR A 18 29.71 -24.91 -31.22
CA THR A 18 28.58 -25.21 -30.33
C THR A 18 27.93 -26.50 -30.77
N LYS A 19 28.47 -27.60 -30.29
CA LYS A 19 27.83 -28.90 -30.39
C LYS A 19 26.57 -28.86 -29.51
N ILE A 20 25.44 -28.53 -30.12
CA ILE A 20 24.12 -28.61 -29.50
C ILE A 20 23.89 -30.09 -29.16
N MET A 21 24.12 -30.43 -27.88
CA MET A 21 23.67 -31.72 -27.38
C MET A 21 22.13 -31.73 -27.44
N PRO A 22 21.51 -32.77 -28.02
CA PRO A 22 20.09 -32.91 -27.98
C PRO A 22 19.69 -33.00 -26.51
N LYS A 23 18.76 -32.12 -26.04
CA LYS A 23 18.10 -32.25 -24.76
C LYS A 23 17.46 -33.64 -24.72
N LYS A 24 18.05 -34.58 -23.98
CA LYS A 24 17.38 -35.83 -23.62
C LYS A 24 16.10 -35.43 -22.90
N GLY A 25 14.96 -35.62 -23.56
CA GLY A 25 13.67 -35.53 -22.91
C GLY A 25 13.73 -36.38 -21.66
N VAL A 26 13.49 -35.77 -20.52
CA VAL A 26 13.38 -36.48 -19.22
C VAL A 26 12.20 -37.45 -19.39
N THR A 27 12.50 -38.72 -19.59
CA THR A 27 11.50 -39.78 -19.77
C THR A 27 11.01 -40.16 -18.37
N TYR A 28 10.08 -39.39 -17.82
CA TYR A 28 9.40 -39.72 -16.53
C TYR A 28 8.76 -41.09 -16.51
N SER A 29 8.71 -41.80 -17.65
CA SER A 29 8.04 -43.11 -17.76
C SER A 29 8.80 -44.25 -17.08
N SER A 30 10.13 -44.16 -16.93
CA SER A 30 10.93 -45.21 -16.28
C SER A 30 10.88 -45.08 -14.76
N GLU A 31 10.98 -43.86 -14.25
CA GLU A 31 10.92 -43.57 -12.80
C GLU A 31 9.52 -43.88 -12.27
N TRP A 32 8.48 -43.52 -13.00
CA TRP A 32 7.09 -43.87 -12.67
C TRP A 32 6.85 -45.39 -12.67
N LYS A 33 7.37 -46.11 -13.65
CA LYS A 33 7.26 -47.59 -13.72
C LYS A 33 8.03 -48.26 -12.58
N ILE A 34 9.18 -47.73 -12.19
CA ILE A 34 9.96 -48.23 -11.05
C ILE A 34 9.20 -47.98 -9.75
N ALA A 35 8.66 -46.79 -9.57
CA ALA A 35 7.86 -46.41 -8.40
C ALA A 35 6.58 -47.29 -8.30
N GLN A 36 5.88 -47.52 -9.42
CA GLN A 36 4.71 -48.34 -9.49
C GLN A 36 5.03 -49.82 -9.19
N LYS A 37 6.15 -50.32 -9.73
CA LYS A 37 6.61 -51.70 -9.47
C LYS A 37 7.03 -51.92 -8.02
N LEU A 38 7.72 -50.92 -7.41
CA LEU A 38 8.10 -50.94 -5.99
C LEU A 38 6.87 -50.90 -5.06
N TYR A 39 5.85 -50.15 -5.43
CA TYR A 39 4.65 -49.98 -4.60
C TYR A 39 3.62 -51.12 -4.74
N PHE A 40 3.46 -51.64 -5.97
CA PHE A 40 2.40 -52.63 -6.29
C PHE A 40 2.93 -54.06 -6.51
N SER A 41 4.25 -54.35 -6.48
CA SER A 41 4.76 -55.69 -6.69
C SER A 41 4.44 -56.60 -5.48
N GLU A 42 3.69 -57.66 -5.74
CA GLU A 42 3.29 -58.65 -4.73
C GLU A 42 4.38 -59.66 -4.38
N GLU A 43 5.49 -59.66 -5.12
CA GLU A 43 6.41 -60.78 -5.20
C GLU A 43 7.60 -60.77 -4.17
N ASN A 44 7.70 -59.79 -3.27
CA ASN A 44 8.70 -59.80 -2.24
C ASN A 44 8.13 -59.87 -0.84
N ASN A 45 8.26 -61.05 -0.26
CA ASN A 45 7.80 -61.49 1.07
C ASN A 45 8.51 -60.82 2.26
N HIS A 46 9.04 -59.57 2.10
CA HIS A 46 9.54 -58.77 3.20
C HIS A 46 8.43 -57.84 3.71
N ARG A 47 7.55 -58.40 4.53
CA ARG A 47 6.38 -57.74 5.16
C ARG A 47 6.75 -56.50 6.00
N SER A 48 8.04 -56.19 6.21
CA SER A 48 8.46 -55.10 7.14
C SER A 48 8.66 -53.73 6.50
N SER A 49 8.96 -53.63 5.19
CA SER A 49 9.26 -52.36 4.54
C SER A 49 8.05 -51.56 4.04
N ARG A 50 6.93 -52.22 3.71
CA ARG A 50 5.72 -51.55 3.20
C ARG A 50 5.05 -50.58 4.18
N PRO A 51 4.90 -50.90 5.49
CA PRO A 51 4.34 -49.93 6.44
C PRO A 51 5.30 -48.77 6.66
N ALA A 52 6.59 -48.97 6.67
CA ALA A 52 7.58 -47.87 6.83
C ALA A 52 7.53 -46.89 5.66
N VAL A 53 7.44 -47.35 4.41
CA VAL A 53 7.31 -46.50 3.22
C VAL A 53 5.99 -45.73 3.24
N ARG A 54 4.89 -46.31 3.68
CA ARG A 54 3.58 -45.62 3.78
C ARG A 54 3.62 -44.51 4.85
N VAL A 55 4.24 -44.79 6.00
CA VAL A 55 4.40 -43.80 7.05
C VAL A 55 5.31 -42.66 6.58
N ALA A 56 6.44 -42.98 5.91
CA ALA A 56 7.32 -41.96 5.36
C ALA A 56 6.62 -41.08 4.29
N LEU A 57 5.88 -41.70 3.37
CA LEU A 57 5.10 -41.00 2.36
C LEU A 57 4.01 -40.10 3.00
N GLY A 58 3.31 -40.64 4.01
CA GLY A 58 2.33 -39.86 4.78
C GLY A 58 2.96 -38.66 5.47
N GLY A 59 4.13 -38.84 6.07
CA GLY A 59 4.88 -37.75 6.69
C GLY A 59 5.28 -36.65 5.70
N ILE A 60 5.76 -37.03 4.50
CA ILE A 60 6.07 -36.06 3.43
C ILE A 60 4.83 -35.31 2.98
N VAL A 61 3.71 -36.01 2.75
CA VAL A 61 2.44 -35.38 2.32
C VAL A 61 1.96 -34.38 3.37
N ILE A 62 1.96 -34.76 4.65
CA ILE A 62 1.58 -33.86 5.75
C ILE A 62 2.54 -32.66 5.82
N GLY A 63 3.84 -32.89 5.71
CA GLY A 63 4.83 -31.80 5.73
C GLY A 63 4.63 -30.79 4.61
N VAL A 64 4.40 -31.26 3.39
CA VAL A 64 4.12 -30.39 2.23
C VAL A 64 2.78 -29.65 2.43
N MET A 65 1.74 -30.35 2.91
CA MET A 65 0.44 -29.73 3.18
C MET A 65 0.56 -28.58 4.20
N VAL A 66 1.25 -28.82 5.32
CA VAL A 66 1.47 -27.77 6.34
C VAL A 66 2.25 -26.59 5.77
N MET A 67 3.29 -26.86 4.96
CA MET A 67 4.05 -25.80 4.31
C MET A 67 3.18 -24.95 3.35
N LEU A 68 2.35 -25.59 2.54
CA LEU A 68 1.44 -24.88 1.62
C LEU A 68 0.41 -24.03 2.38
N VAL A 69 -0.17 -24.58 3.44
CA VAL A 69 -1.12 -23.84 4.30
C VAL A 69 -0.41 -22.65 4.94
N ALA A 70 0.79 -22.83 5.49
CA ALA A 70 1.54 -21.74 6.11
C ALA A 70 1.85 -20.61 5.11
N ILE A 71 2.30 -20.95 3.90
CA ILE A 71 2.57 -19.96 2.85
C ILE A 71 1.27 -19.23 2.47
N SER A 72 0.17 -19.96 2.27
CA SER A 72 -1.13 -19.37 1.91
C SER A 72 -1.65 -18.40 2.96
N VAL A 73 -1.50 -18.74 4.25
CA VAL A 73 -1.88 -17.84 5.36
C VAL A 73 -1.03 -16.58 5.37
N VAL A 74 0.30 -16.70 5.22
CA VAL A 74 1.21 -15.54 5.23
C VAL A 74 0.92 -14.61 4.05
N VAL A 75 0.75 -15.16 2.84
CA VAL A 75 0.44 -14.35 1.65
C VAL A 75 -0.93 -13.69 1.77
N GLY A 76 -1.94 -14.43 2.21
CA GLY A 76 -3.29 -13.91 2.42
C GLY A 76 -3.31 -12.78 3.45
N PHE A 77 -2.65 -12.97 4.59
CA PHE A 77 -2.55 -11.96 5.65
C PHE A 77 -1.83 -10.70 5.18
N LYS A 78 -0.68 -10.86 4.48
CA LYS A 78 0.05 -9.72 3.91
C LYS A 78 -0.84 -8.91 2.98
N ASN A 79 -1.54 -9.56 2.05
CA ASN A 79 -2.40 -8.87 1.08
C ASN A 79 -3.56 -8.15 1.78
N GLU A 80 -4.21 -8.78 2.75
CA GLU A 80 -5.31 -8.18 3.51
C GLU A 80 -4.86 -6.91 4.26
N ILE A 81 -3.73 -6.99 4.98
CA ILE A 81 -3.19 -5.82 5.68
C ILE A 81 -2.82 -4.71 4.70
N THR A 82 -2.12 -5.05 3.62
CA THR A 82 -1.71 -4.02 2.65
C THR A 82 -2.92 -3.34 2.02
N GLN A 83 -3.97 -4.08 1.66
CA GLN A 83 -5.20 -3.49 1.12
C GLN A 83 -5.88 -2.54 2.12
N LYS A 84 -5.94 -2.91 3.41
CA LYS A 84 -6.52 -2.05 4.44
C LYS A 84 -5.71 -0.77 4.64
N VAL A 85 -4.38 -0.89 4.79
CA VAL A 85 -3.50 0.27 4.95
C VAL A 85 -3.57 1.18 3.73
N ALA A 86 -3.52 0.62 2.54
CA ALA A 86 -3.64 1.38 1.30
C ALA A 86 -5.03 1.99 1.09
N GLY A 87 -6.08 1.33 1.55
CA GLY A 87 -7.44 1.90 1.54
C GLY A 87 -7.55 3.15 2.40
N PHE A 88 -6.83 3.19 3.52
CA PHE A 88 -6.83 4.33 4.42
C PHE A 88 -5.88 5.46 3.99
N GLY A 89 -4.66 5.13 3.54
CA GLY A 89 -3.60 6.09 3.23
C GLY A 89 -3.03 6.01 1.81
N SER A 90 -3.64 5.18 0.92
CA SER A 90 -3.13 4.84 -0.41
C SER A 90 -1.83 4.01 -0.43
N HIS A 91 -1.38 3.60 -1.61
CA HIS A 91 -0.15 2.82 -1.77
C HIS A 91 1.09 3.69 -1.87
N ILE A 92 0.96 4.89 -2.46
CA ILE A 92 2.04 5.84 -2.65
C ILE A 92 1.52 7.22 -2.27
N GLN A 93 2.32 7.98 -1.55
CA GLN A 93 2.05 9.37 -1.24
C GLN A 93 3.11 10.29 -1.81
N VAL A 94 2.69 11.44 -2.32
CA VAL A 94 3.55 12.54 -2.74
C VAL A 94 3.26 13.73 -1.84
N VAL A 95 4.24 14.14 -1.07
CA VAL A 95 4.15 15.21 -0.06
C VAL A 95 5.26 16.23 -0.25
N ASN A 96 5.27 17.29 0.56
CA ASN A 96 6.37 18.23 0.59
C ASN A 96 7.66 17.56 1.13
N PHE A 97 8.79 17.82 0.52
CA PHE A 97 10.09 17.28 0.91
C PHE A 97 10.50 17.68 2.34
N ASP A 98 10.12 18.88 2.78
CA ASP A 98 10.46 19.40 4.12
C ASP A 98 9.53 18.88 5.23
N ASN A 99 8.63 17.95 4.92
CA ASN A 99 7.77 17.34 5.92
C ASN A 99 8.58 16.50 6.90
N ASN A 100 8.62 16.93 8.15
CA ASN A 100 9.03 16.11 9.27
C ASN A 100 7.91 15.09 9.58
N SER A 101 8.26 14.01 10.28
CA SER A 101 7.36 12.89 10.66
C SER A 101 6.18 13.29 11.56
N THR A 102 5.59 14.46 11.36
CA THR A 102 4.43 14.97 12.08
C THR A 102 3.20 14.93 11.18
N TYR A 103 2.03 14.80 11.78
CA TYR A 103 0.76 14.86 11.05
C TYR A 103 0.40 16.28 10.54
N GLU A 104 1.18 17.27 10.88
CA GLU A 104 1.07 18.63 10.34
C GLU A 104 2.00 18.77 9.15
N LEU A 105 1.45 18.54 7.97
CA LEU A 105 2.20 18.54 6.72
C LEU A 105 2.26 19.96 6.15
N GLN A 106 3.45 20.37 5.69
CA GLN A 106 3.60 21.57 4.88
C GLN A 106 2.88 21.38 3.54
N PRO A 107 2.20 22.42 3.03
CA PRO A 107 1.45 22.28 1.78
C PRO A 107 2.36 22.10 0.57
N ILE A 108 1.81 21.51 -0.45
CA ILE A 108 2.31 21.52 -1.83
C ILE A 108 1.25 22.14 -2.72
N ARG A 109 1.67 22.85 -3.78
CA ARG A 109 0.76 23.29 -4.84
C ARG A 109 0.66 22.22 -5.92
N VAL A 110 -0.57 21.83 -6.21
CA VAL A 110 -0.87 20.75 -7.15
C VAL A 110 -1.73 21.28 -8.27
N ASN A 111 -1.17 21.30 -9.48
CA ASN A 111 -1.91 21.64 -10.69
C ASN A 111 -2.44 20.39 -11.41
N ASP A 112 -3.44 20.57 -12.25
CA ASP A 112 -4.07 19.47 -12.99
C ASP A 112 -3.11 18.76 -13.94
N SER A 113 -2.09 19.47 -14.45
CA SER A 113 -1.04 18.88 -15.31
C SER A 113 -0.23 17.81 -14.57
N LEU A 114 0.10 18.05 -13.28
CA LEU A 114 0.79 17.07 -12.45
C LEU A 114 -0.13 15.84 -12.22
N ILE A 115 -1.38 16.05 -11.85
CA ILE A 115 -2.34 14.96 -11.65
C ILE A 115 -2.46 14.10 -12.90
N HIS A 116 -2.67 14.72 -14.07
CA HIS A 116 -2.76 13.99 -15.33
C HIS A 116 -1.48 13.22 -15.68
N SER A 117 -0.30 13.81 -15.38
CA SER A 117 0.98 13.12 -15.63
C SER A 117 1.16 11.90 -14.73
N LEU A 118 0.69 11.96 -13.48
CA LEU A 118 0.73 10.82 -12.55
C LEU A 118 -0.30 9.75 -12.91
N GLN A 119 -1.51 10.15 -13.33
CA GLN A 119 -2.55 9.23 -13.81
C GLN A 119 -2.16 8.47 -15.09
N ALA A 120 -1.25 9.02 -15.88
CA ALA A 120 -0.76 8.37 -17.10
C ALA A 120 0.32 7.29 -16.84
N ILE A 121 0.81 7.17 -15.61
CA ILE A 121 1.80 6.15 -15.23
C ILE A 121 1.11 4.78 -15.21
N PRO A 122 1.73 3.74 -15.81
CA PRO A 122 1.20 2.38 -15.75
C PRO A 122 0.92 1.94 -14.32
N HIS A 123 -0.12 1.15 -14.12
CA HIS A 123 -0.57 0.63 -12.82
C HIS A 123 -1.15 1.68 -11.85
N VAL A 124 -1.15 2.96 -12.17
CA VAL A 124 -1.87 3.97 -11.38
C VAL A 124 -3.35 3.91 -11.70
N VAL A 125 -4.18 3.61 -10.69
CA VAL A 125 -5.64 3.54 -10.80
C VAL A 125 -6.29 4.86 -10.50
N HIS A 126 -5.84 5.51 -9.42
CA HIS A 126 -6.43 6.76 -8.96
C HIS A 126 -5.37 7.67 -8.32
N VAL A 127 -5.53 8.97 -8.53
CA VAL A 127 -4.74 10.02 -7.86
C VAL A 127 -5.71 10.96 -7.18
N SER A 128 -5.63 11.08 -5.87
CA SER A 128 -6.49 11.93 -5.05
C SER A 128 -5.68 12.96 -4.27
N LYS A 129 -6.32 14.08 -3.96
CA LYS A 129 -5.78 15.11 -3.07
C LYS A 129 -6.18 14.79 -1.64
N PHE A 130 -5.27 15.00 -0.70
CA PHE A 130 -5.60 14.93 0.71
C PHE A 130 -4.99 16.10 1.48
N ALA A 131 -5.59 16.40 2.61
CA ALA A 131 -5.01 17.29 3.59
C ALA A 131 -5.18 16.70 4.99
N SER A 132 -4.21 16.91 5.88
CA SER A 132 -4.28 16.47 7.25
C SER A 132 -3.93 17.60 8.21
N LYS A 133 -4.63 17.63 9.35
CA LYS A 133 -4.34 18.56 10.43
C LYS A 133 -4.58 17.90 11.78
N PRO A 134 -3.59 17.92 12.69
CA PRO A 134 -3.79 17.45 14.05
C PRO A 134 -4.76 18.35 14.79
N GLY A 135 -5.55 17.75 15.67
CA GLY A 135 -6.52 18.46 16.48
C GLY A 135 -6.84 17.71 17.77
N ILE A 136 -7.63 18.32 18.60
CA ILE A 136 -8.08 17.76 19.87
C ILE A 136 -9.61 17.86 19.93
N ILE A 137 -10.26 16.73 20.10
CA ILE A 137 -11.69 16.69 20.43
C ILE A 137 -11.82 16.81 21.94
N LYS A 138 -12.69 17.70 22.38
CA LYS A 138 -13.08 17.84 23.77
C LYS A 138 -14.58 17.62 23.91
N THR A 139 -14.94 16.63 24.70
CA THR A 139 -16.29 16.41 25.19
C THR A 139 -16.38 16.74 26.68
N ASP A 140 -17.56 16.64 27.29
CA ASP A 140 -17.74 16.88 28.73
C ASP A 140 -16.96 15.86 29.57
N SER A 141 -16.68 14.67 29.06
CA SER A 141 -16.09 13.55 29.76
C SER A 141 -14.68 13.16 29.30
N ALA A 142 -14.22 13.60 28.11
CA ALA A 142 -12.99 13.11 27.52
C ALA A 142 -12.26 14.18 26.68
N PHE A 143 -10.93 13.97 26.58
CA PHE A 143 -10.06 14.65 25.62
C PHE A 143 -9.40 13.59 24.75
N GLN A 144 -9.43 13.79 23.42
CA GLN A 144 -8.80 12.88 22.48
C GLN A 144 -8.03 13.67 21.43
N GLY A 145 -6.73 13.38 21.31
CA GLY A 145 -5.92 13.84 20.19
C GLY A 145 -6.32 13.08 18.93
N ILE A 146 -6.55 13.81 17.85
CA ILE A 146 -6.96 13.23 16.57
C ILE A 146 -6.17 13.84 15.43
N VAL A 147 -6.21 13.17 14.28
CA VAL A 147 -5.82 13.72 12.99
C VAL A 147 -7.06 13.87 12.13
N PHE A 148 -7.39 15.09 11.78
CA PHE A 148 -8.41 15.35 10.78
C PHE A 148 -7.81 15.08 9.40
N LYS A 149 -8.36 14.12 8.66
CA LYS A 149 -8.01 13.83 7.28
C LYS A 149 -9.13 14.31 6.36
N GLY A 150 -8.83 15.33 5.57
CA GLY A 150 -9.69 15.78 4.48
C GLY A 150 -9.32 15.05 3.19
N THR A 151 -10.29 14.46 2.54
CA THR A 151 -10.10 13.74 1.29
C THR A 151 -11.21 14.08 0.29
N ASN A 152 -10.92 13.86 -0.98
CA ASN A 152 -11.93 13.87 -2.06
C ASN A 152 -12.16 12.46 -2.65
N TYR A 153 -11.54 11.43 -2.07
CA TYR A 153 -11.72 10.03 -2.47
C TYR A 153 -12.35 9.23 -1.34
N TRP A 154 -13.58 8.81 -1.52
CA TRP A 154 -14.43 8.24 -0.48
C TRP A 154 -14.75 6.75 -0.65
N GLU A 155 -14.37 6.15 -1.78
CA GLU A 155 -14.78 4.78 -2.13
C GLU A 155 -14.45 3.75 -1.06
N TYR A 156 -13.26 3.82 -0.48
CA TYR A 156 -12.85 2.92 0.60
C TYR A 156 -13.69 3.11 1.87
N PHE A 157 -13.95 4.36 2.23
CA PHE A 157 -14.70 4.68 3.46
C PHE A 157 -16.20 4.43 3.29
N GLU A 158 -16.73 4.59 2.09
CA GLU A 158 -18.13 4.27 1.78
C GLU A 158 -18.40 2.77 1.97
N GLN A 159 -17.47 1.90 1.54
CA GLN A 159 -17.57 0.45 1.74
C GLN A 159 -17.48 0.03 3.21
N ASN A 160 -16.81 0.81 4.04
CA ASN A 160 -16.63 0.56 5.47
C ASN A 160 -17.59 1.37 6.35
N LEU A 161 -18.56 2.07 5.77
CA LEU A 161 -19.55 2.84 6.51
C LEU A 161 -20.52 1.88 7.22
N VAL A 162 -20.67 2.04 8.52
CA VAL A 162 -21.54 1.22 9.37
C VAL A 162 -22.90 1.89 9.55
N GLU A 163 -22.91 3.23 9.70
CA GLU A 163 -24.11 4.00 9.98
C GLU A 163 -24.01 5.42 9.39
N GLY A 164 -25.15 5.99 8.99
CA GLY A 164 -25.21 7.35 8.47
C GLY A 164 -24.82 7.47 7.01
N ARG A 165 -24.14 8.55 6.66
CA ARG A 165 -23.74 8.92 5.28
C ARG A 165 -22.38 9.63 5.27
N LEU A 166 -21.79 9.73 4.09
CA LEU A 166 -20.57 10.53 3.88
C LEU A 166 -20.87 12.04 4.04
N PRO A 167 -19.86 12.86 4.39
CA PRO A 167 -20.01 14.29 4.57
C PRO A 167 -20.46 14.97 3.28
N GLN A 168 -21.43 15.83 3.37
CA GLN A 168 -21.91 16.69 2.27
C GLN A 168 -21.53 18.15 2.49
N ASP A 169 -21.43 18.56 3.77
CA ASP A 169 -21.01 19.88 4.17
C ASP A 169 -19.61 19.90 4.77
N ASN A 170 -18.98 21.08 4.79
CA ASN A 170 -17.62 21.24 5.31
C ASN A 170 -17.49 21.01 6.81
N ASN A 171 -18.56 21.12 7.58
CA ASN A 171 -18.55 20.88 9.02
C ASN A 171 -19.05 19.47 9.40
N GLU A 172 -19.36 18.65 8.42
CA GLU A 172 -19.72 17.25 8.62
C GLU A 172 -18.46 16.37 8.59
N VAL A 173 -18.46 15.36 9.43
CA VAL A 173 -17.35 14.41 9.58
C VAL A 173 -17.87 13.00 9.74
N VAL A 174 -17.01 12.04 9.40
CA VAL A 174 -17.24 10.62 9.69
C VAL A 174 -16.24 10.21 10.76
N LEU A 175 -16.73 9.59 11.84
CA LEU A 175 -15.93 9.04 12.92
C LEU A 175 -15.86 7.51 12.82
N SER A 176 -14.80 6.94 13.37
CA SER A 176 -14.78 5.49 13.57
C SER A 176 -15.72 5.08 14.71
N THR A 177 -16.16 3.83 14.68
CA THR A 177 -16.96 3.23 15.77
C THR A 177 -16.20 3.30 17.10
N GLU A 178 -14.88 3.05 17.10
CA GLU A 178 -14.05 3.09 18.29
C GLU A 178 -13.98 4.50 18.90
N LEU A 179 -13.73 5.49 18.06
CA LEU A 179 -13.62 6.89 18.48
C LEU A 179 -14.97 7.42 18.98
N ALA A 180 -16.07 7.10 18.30
CA ALA A 180 -17.42 7.46 18.73
C ALA A 180 -17.77 6.88 20.10
N GLN A 181 -17.47 5.60 20.34
CA GLN A 181 -17.66 4.95 21.64
C GLN A 181 -16.78 5.57 22.74
N GLN A 182 -15.50 5.81 22.45
CA GLN A 182 -14.55 6.40 23.40
C GLN A 182 -14.99 7.79 23.86
N LEU A 183 -15.52 8.59 22.92
CA LEU A 183 -15.96 9.95 23.19
C LEU A 183 -17.43 10.04 23.66
N ASN A 184 -18.13 8.91 23.67
CA ASN A 184 -19.58 8.83 23.94
C ASN A 184 -20.39 9.77 23.03
N LEU A 185 -20.08 9.70 21.73
CA LEU A 185 -20.74 10.44 20.65
C LEU A 185 -21.56 9.49 19.78
N ALA A 186 -22.67 9.98 19.26
CA ALA A 186 -23.55 9.25 18.34
C ALA A 186 -23.71 10.00 17.01
N LEU A 187 -24.34 9.32 16.05
CA LEU A 187 -24.71 9.93 14.79
C LEU A 187 -25.53 11.22 15.02
N GLU A 188 -25.28 12.23 14.19
CA GLU A 188 -25.87 13.58 14.27
C GLU A 188 -25.43 14.45 15.46
N ASP A 189 -24.66 13.92 16.41
CA ASP A 189 -24.11 14.72 17.48
C ASP A 189 -23.12 15.77 16.96
N GLY A 190 -23.12 16.92 17.65
CA GLY A 190 -22.16 17.99 17.40
C GLY A 190 -21.14 18.09 18.51
N PHE A 191 -19.86 18.17 18.18
CA PHE A 191 -18.77 18.31 19.13
C PHE A 191 -17.81 19.46 18.74
N LEU A 192 -16.96 19.86 19.70
CA LEU A 192 -15.93 20.88 19.45
C LEU A 192 -14.59 20.21 19.17
N CYS A 193 -13.98 20.62 18.06
CA CYS A 193 -12.62 20.25 17.71
C CYS A 193 -11.72 21.49 17.78
N TYR A 194 -10.61 21.34 18.45
CA TYR A 194 -9.60 22.38 18.67
C TYR A 194 -8.40 22.09 17.79
N PHE A 195 -8.08 23.00 16.88
CA PHE A 195 -6.90 22.96 16.05
C PHE A 195 -5.91 23.99 16.57
N ILE A 196 -4.70 23.56 16.87
CA ILE A 196 -3.64 24.36 17.45
C ILE A 196 -2.61 24.59 16.35
N ASP A 197 -2.43 25.82 16.00
CA ASP A 197 -1.43 26.34 15.09
C ASP A 197 -0.84 27.59 15.77
N ASP A 198 -0.42 28.62 15.06
CA ASP A 198 -0.07 29.93 15.64
C ASP A 198 -1.21 30.47 16.51
N GLU A 199 -2.44 30.20 16.14
CA GLU A 199 -3.65 30.56 16.88
C GLU A 199 -4.54 29.34 17.16
N LEU A 200 -5.20 29.34 18.30
CA LEU A 200 -6.19 28.32 18.64
C LEU A 200 -7.47 28.53 17.80
N ARG A 201 -7.76 27.61 16.90
CA ARG A 201 -8.96 27.63 16.08
C ARG A 201 -9.93 26.55 16.52
N VAL A 202 -11.13 26.95 16.90
CA VAL A 202 -12.20 26.03 17.34
C VAL A 202 -13.23 25.87 16.24
N ARG A 203 -13.63 24.63 15.96
CA ARG A 203 -14.70 24.32 15.03
C ARG A 203 -15.71 23.40 15.67
N ARG A 204 -16.97 23.67 15.41
CA ARG A 204 -18.05 22.76 15.74
C ARG A 204 -18.31 21.85 14.55
N LEU A 205 -18.12 20.55 14.75
CA LEU A 205 -18.28 19.51 13.75
C LEU A 205 -19.46 18.64 14.11
N TYR A 206 -20.11 18.06 13.07
CA TYR A 206 -21.27 17.20 13.22
C TYR A 206 -20.99 15.82 12.61
N ILE A 207 -21.42 14.78 13.30
CA ILE A 207 -21.21 13.41 12.84
C ILE A 207 -22.25 13.04 11.79
N SER A 208 -21.85 12.93 10.53
CA SER A 208 -22.73 12.51 9.43
C SER A 208 -22.72 11.00 9.19
N GLY A 209 -21.70 10.30 9.67
CA GLY A 209 -21.58 8.86 9.54
C GLY A 209 -20.57 8.25 10.50
N ILE A 210 -20.67 6.95 10.66
CA ILE A 210 -19.78 6.13 11.49
C ILE A 210 -19.21 5.02 10.61
N TYR A 211 -17.88 4.87 10.61
CA TYR A 211 -17.18 3.84 9.83
C TYR A 211 -16.42 2.85 10.74
N ASN A 212 -16.03 1.71 10.17
CA ASN A 212 -15.18 0.73 10.84
C ASN A 212 -14.29 0.02 9.83
N THR A 213 -12.99 0.29 9.87
CA THR A 213 -12.02 -0.39 8.99
C THR A 213 -11.42 -1.63 9.63
N CYS A 214 -11.72 -1.90 10.89
CA CYS A 214 -11.07 -2.93 11.70
C CYS A 214 -9.55 -2.73 11.82
N MET A 215 -9.09 -1.48 11.79
CA MET A 215 -7.70 -1.07 12.01
C MET A 215 -7.66 -0.16 13.24
N SER A 216 -7.70 -0.75 14.43
CA SER A 216 -7.85 -0.02 15.69
C SER A 216 -6.87 1.14 15.88
N GLU A 217 -5.63 1.00 15.41
CA GLU A 217 -4.61 2.05 15.52
C GLU A 217 -4.97 3.30 14.70
N MET A 218 -5.56 3.12 13.53
CA MET A 218 -6.02 4.23 12.67
C MET A 218 -7.40 4.72 13.10
N ASP A 219 -8.31 3.80 13.41
CA ASP A 219 -9.68 4.10 13.78
C ASP A 219 -9.77 4.93 15.08
N GLN A 220 -8.78 4.85 15.99
CA GLN A 220 -8.72 5.65 17.22
C GLN A 220 -8.19 7.08 17.03
N ILE A 221 -7.56 7.37 15.90
CA ILE A 221 -6.86 8.64 15.72
C ILE A 221 -7.52 9.50 14.65
N PHE A 222 -7.99 8.89 13.54
CA PHE A 222 -8.44 9.65 12.39
C PHE A 222 -9.92 9.96 12.41
N ILE A 223 -10.24 11.24 12.12
CA ILE A 223 -11.57 11.67 11.70
C ILE A 223 -11.51 12.11 10.24
N LEU A 224 -12.57 11.83 9.50
CA LEU A 224 -12.59 12.05 8.06
C LEU A 224 -13.61 13.14 7.70
N GLY A 225 -13.23 14.00 6.80
CA GLY A 225 -14.11 15.08 6.36
C GLY A 225 -13.70 15.68 5.02
N ASN A 226 -14.34 16.79 4.70
CA ASN A 226 -14.04 17.51 3.46
C ASN A 226 -12.67 18.23 3.57
N ILE A 227 -11.85 18.13 2.54
CA ILE A 227 -10.56 18.81 2.41
C ILE A 227 -10.66 20.32 2.59
N GLU A 228 -11.80 20.91 2.17
CA GLU A 228 -12.05 22.34 2.28
C GLU A 228 -12.03 22.89 3.71
N LEU A 229 -12.37 22.07 4.70
CA LEU A 229 -12.27 22.51 6.08
C LEU A 229 -10.81 22.78 6.47
N ILE A 230 -9.89 21.89 6.08
CA ILE A 230 -8.46 22.06 6.38
C ILE A 230 -7.89 23.25 5.63
N ARG A 231 -8.24 23.43 4.36
CA ARG A 231 -7.82 24.59 3.57
C ARG A 231 -8.19 25.91 4.27
N ARG A 232 -9.44 26.01 4.73
CA ARG A 232 -9.93 27.19 5.48
C ARG A 232 -9.25 27.35 6.84
N LEU A 233 -8.93 26.23 7.51
CA LEU A 233 -8.19 26.26 8.77
C LEU A 233 -6.75 26.76 8.59
N ASN A 234 -6.10 26.38 7.51
CA ASN A 234 -4.72 26.74 7.22
C ASN A 234 -4.60 28.01 6.37
N THR A 235 -5.73 28.58 5.94
CA THR A 235 -5.75 29.74 5.01
C THR A 235 -5.02 29.39 3.70
N TRP A 236 -5.23 28.17 3.20
CA TRP A 236 -4.64 27.66 1.96
C TRP A 236 -5.51 27.99 0.75
N ASP A 237 -4.85 28.17 -0.38
CA ASP A 237 -5.49 28.32 -1.68
C ASP A 237 -6.11 27.01 -2.18
N GLU A 238 -6.91 27.06 -3.25
CA GLU A 238 -7.60 25.88 -3.81
C GLU A 238 -6.65 24.80 -4.35
N ASP A 239 -5.46 25.17 -4.76
CA ASP A 239 -4.43 24.29 -5.30
C ASP A 239 -3.47 23.76 -4.22
N GLN A 240 -3.53 24.29 -3.00
CA GLN A 240 -2.71 23.86 -1.87
C GLN A 240 -3.34 22.67 -1.14
N VAL A 241 -2.54 21.64 -0.91
CA VAL A 241 -2.92 20.38 -0.23
C VAL A 241 -1.74 19.84 0.58
N SER A 242 -1.98 18.96 1.54
CA SER A 242 -0.90 18.26 2.26
C SER A 242 -0.14 17.30 1.35
N GLY A 243 -0.82 16.75 0.34
CA GLY A 243 -0.20 15.82 -0.60
C GLY A 243 -1.18 15.17 -1.56
N LEU A 244 -0.63 14.27 -2.37
CA LEU A 244 -1.37 13.39 -3.25
C LEU A 244 -1.29 11.96 -2.74
N GLU A 245 -2.39 11.24 -2.86
CA GLU A 245 -2.53 9.81 -2.60
C GLU A 245 -2.75 9.08 -3.92
N ILE A 246 -1.95 8.05 -4.16
CA ILE A 246 -1.93 7.30 -5.41
C ILE A 246 -2.25 5.84 -5.13
N LEU A 247 -3.31 5.33 -5.73
CA LEU A 247 -3.69 3.92 -5.70
C LEU A 247 -3.12 3.19 -6.90
N VAL A 248 -2.59 2.00 -6.64
CA VAL A 248 -2.01 1.10 -7.64
C VAL A 248 -2.87 -0.15 -7.74
N ASP A 249 -3.03 -0.69 -8.96
CA ASP A 249 -3.86 -1.88 -9.24
C ASP A 249 -3.23 -3.20 -8.76
N ASP A 250 -1.89 -3.25 -8.74
CA ASP A 250 -1.14 -4.46 -8.39
C ASP A 250 0.07 -4.15 -7.52
N LEU A 251 0.12 -4.77 -6.35
CA LEU A 251 1.22 -4.66 -5.39
C LEU A 251 2.55 -5.24 -5.90
N TYR A 252 2.51 -6.12 -6.89
CA TYR A 252 3.73 -6.65 -7.52
C TYR A 252 4.50 -5.58 -8.30
N HIS A 253 3.78 -4.54 -8.78
CA HIS A 253 4.35 -3.41 -9.52
C HIS A 253 4.52 -2.16 -8.65
N LEU A 254 4.28 -2.26 -7.32
CA LEU A 254 4.33 -1.11 -6.42
C LEU A 254 5.69 -0.40 -6.44
N GLU A 255 6.78 -1.14 -6.36
CA GLU A 255 8.15 -0.58 -6.39
C GLU A 255 8.44 0.14 -7.72
N GLU A 256 8.13 -0.51 -8.85
CA GLU A 256 8.31 0.06 -10.18
C GLU A 256 7.45 1.32 -10.37
N THR A 257 6.20 1.28 -9.90
CA THR A 257 5.28 2.43 -9.97
C THR A 257 5.75 3.56 -9.05
N THR A 258 6.25 3.24 -7.85
CA THR A 258 6.82 4.23 -6.92
C THR A 258 8.02 4.94 -7.55
N ASP A 259 8.92 4.20 -8.20
CA ASP A 259 10.06 4.77 -8.93
C ASP A 259 9.59 5.68 -10.06
N ALA A 260 8.58 5.26 -10.84
CA ALA A 260 8.02 6.08 -11.91
C ALA A 260 7.39 7.38 -11.39
N VAL A 261 6.65 7.31 -10.28
CA VAL A 261 6.09 8.50 -9.59
C VAL A 261 7.23 9.41 -9.09
N TYR A 262 8.25 8.83 -8.46
CA TYR A 262 9.42 9.58 -8.01
C TYR A 262 10.11 10.31 -9.18
N PHE A 263 10.40 9.65 -10.30
CA PHE A 263 11.00 10.30 -11.47
C PHE A 263 10.10 11.36 -12.09
N ALA A 264 8.78 11.22 -12.00
CA ALA A 264 7.84 12.22 -12.47
C ALA A 264 7.80 13.47 -11.58
N THR A 265 8.20 13.36 -10.31
CA THR A 265 8.12 14.44 -9.30
C THR A 265 9.48 14.99 -8.88
N ALA A 266 10.54 14.18 -8.84
CA ALA A 266 11.84 14.51 -8.25
C ALA A 266 12.58 15.74 -8.83
N ASN A 267 12.31 16.10 -10.09
CA ASN A 267 12.90 17.28 -10.74
C ASN A 267 11.89 18.43 -10.92
N ARG A 268 10.76 18.35 -10.26
CA ARG A 268 9.74 19.39 -10.30
C ARG A 268 9.72 20.10 -8.96
N LEU A 269 9.55 21.40 -9.02
CA LEU A 269 9.20 22.24 -7.88
C LEU A 269 7.76 22.69 -8.09
N ASP A 270 7.03 22.89 -7.01
CA ASP A 270 5.75 23.56 -7.09
C ASP A 270 5.91 25.07 -7.41
N GLU A 271 4.83 25.81 -7.50
CA GLU A 271 4.87 27.25 -7.83
C GLU A 271 5.49 28.11 -6.74
N GLU A 272 5.64 27.59 -5.53
CA GLU A 272 6.32 28.23 -4.40
C GLU A 272 7.79 27.79 -4.26
N GLY A 273 8.25 26.84 -5.07
CA GLY A 273 9.61 26.32 -5.04
C GLY A 273 9.84 25.14 -4.12
N ASN A 274 8.75 24.52 -3.60
CA ASN A 274 8.85 23.32 -2.75
C ASN A 274 9.12 22.06 -3.60
N ALA A 275 10.02 21.22 -3.10
CA ALA A 275 10.29 19.94 -3.71
C ALA A 275 9.28 18.85 -3.25
N PHE A 276 8.98 17.91 -4.14
CA PHE A 276 8.12 16.79 -3.84
C PHE A 276 8.93 15.62 -3.26
N TYR A 277 8.34 14.92 -2.30
CA TYR A 277 8.85 13.68 -1.74
C TYR A 277 7.84 12.55 -1.94
N THR A 278 8.31 11.46 -2.53
CA THR A 278 7.49 10.26 -2.79
C THR A 278 7.82 9.19 -1.76
N GLN A 279 6.80 8.63 -1.11
CA GLN A 279 6.90 7.54 -0.13
C GLN A 279 5.84 6.47 -0.38
N ASN A 280 6.10 5.23 0.03
CA ASN A 280 5.20 4.09 -0.04
C ASN A 280 5.13 3.35 1.30
#